data_5072e9f060d98ae491d56bfbe943f51f
#
_entry.id   5072e9f060d98ae491d56bfbe943f51f
#
_cell.length_a   1.000
_cell.length_b   1.000
_cell.length_c   1.000
_cell.angle_alpha   90.00
_cell.angle_beta   90.00
_cell.angle_gamma   90.00
#
_symmetry.space_group_name_H-M   'P 1'
#
loop_
_entity.id
_entity.type
_entity.pdbx_description
1 polymer ?
#
loop_
_entity_poly.entity_id
_entity_poly.type
_entity_poly.pdbx_seq_one_letter_code
_entity_poly.pdbx_strand_id
1 'polypeptide(L)'
;VLLVLFLSTCSKEKEKTAKVLKEQPTNIPIDNDLSKRLAEFAAKPRVKGKFAFHVYDLTAAKSVYGCNEKESLPTASCMKLLTGVAGLHLLGTKYKYKTSVYTRGKVKDGVLMGDVSFKGGLDPQLNAPELAAFFKAIKQKGIKKIAGRFIVDLTIKDPVKSEHHWYPWDLSFSKYGLFYKGGNVVVKNLKTAMRGQGIVLADSQVVMGHVPQGSKCIYSYQRSIEDVIKRMWKNSSNTQATALL
;
A
#
# COMPACT_ATOMS: atom_id res chain seq x y z
N VAL A 1 24.50 -8.66 2.93
CA VAL A 1 25.01 -7.44 3.56
C VAL A 1 23.82 -6.74 4.17
N LEU A 2 23.71 -6.80 5.48
CA LEU A 2 22.66 -6.14 6.26
C LEU A 2 23.09 -4.69 6.45
N LEU A 3 22.47 -3.75 5.74
CA LEU A 3 22.70 -2.32 5.95
C LEU A 3 21.82 -1.87 7.11
N VAL A 4 22.42 -1.76 8.30
CA VAL A 4 21.78 -1.15 9.47
C VAL A 4 22.08 0.35 9.42
N LEU A 5 21.10 1.14 8.98
CA LEU A 5 21.14 2.60 9.11
C LEU A 5 20.61 2.98 10.49
N PHE A 6 21.52 3.32 11.41
CA PHE A 6 21.18 4.02 12.63
C PHE A 6 20.87 5.49 12.31
N LEU A 7 19.59 5.86 12.33
CA LEU A 7 19.20 7.25 12.48
C LEU A 7 18.94 7.51 13.96
N SER A 8 19.94 8.06 14.63
CA SER A 8 19.85 8.62 15.97
C SER A 8 19.06 9.93 15.89
N THR A 9 17.80 9.93 16.32
CA THR A 9 17.17 11.16 16.82
C THR A 9 16.29 10.84 18.03
N CYS A 10 16.63 11.51 19.07
CA CYS A 10 16.12 11.58 20.40
C CYS A 10 14.59 11.60 20.54
N SER A 11 13.98 10.65 21.25
CA SER A 11 12.96 10.92 22.24
C SER A 11 12.77 9.72 23.17
N LYS A 12 12.86 9.99 24.47
CA LYS A 12 12.84 9.02 25.58
C LYS A 12 11.52 8.23 25.75
N GLU A 13 10.57 8.36 24.83
CA GLU A 13 9.25 7.73 24.94
C GLU A 13 9.06 6.48 24.08
N LYS A 14 10.02 6.15 23.21
CA LYS A 14 9.95 4.96 22.33
C LYS A 14 10.67 3.73 22.86
N GLU A 15 11.29 3.81 24.01
CA GLU A 15 12.05 2.68 24.57
C GLU A 15 11.19 1.59 25.25
N LYS A 16 9.87 1.82 25.37
CA LYS A 16 8.96 0.87 26.04
C LYS A 16 8.34 -0.21 25.14
N THR A 17 8.54 -0.18 23.82
CA THR A 17 7.83 -1.08 22.91
C THR A 17 8.68 -2.06 22.13
N ALA A 18 9.98 -2.03 22.28
CA ALA A 18 10.86 -3.06 21.74
C ALA A 18 11.39 -3.97 22.87
N LYS A 19 10.51 -4.48 23.71
CA LYS A 19 10.81 -5.77 24.34
C LYS A 19 10.80 -6.79 23.22
N VAL A 20 11.97 -7.06 22.64
CA VAL A 20 12.24 -8.36 22.03
C VAL A 20 11.66 -9.36 23.03
N LEU A 21 10.61 -10.05 22.64
CA LEU A 21 10.12 -11.20 23.40
C LEU A 21 11.32 -12.13 23.49
N LYS A 22 12.08 -12.04 24.60
CA LYS A 22 13.05 -13.06 24.93
C LYS A 22 12.20 -14.31 25.07
N GLU A 23 12.36 -15.21 24.12
CA GLU A 23 11.73 -16.51 24.16
C GLU A 23 12.09 -17.12 25.52
N GLN A 24 11.11 -17.21 26.40
CA GLN A 24 11.31 -17.91 27.65
C GLN A 24 11.35 -19.40 27.29
N PRO A 25 12.38 -20.14 27.71
CA PRO A 25 12.43 -21.57 27.44
C PRO A 25 11.18 -22.22 28.06
N THR A 26 10.33 -22.78 27.22
CA THR A 26 9.15 -23.52 27.66
C THR A 26 9.56 -24.96 28.00
N ASN A 27 8.91 -25.57 28.98
CA ASN A 27 9.09 -26.99 29.29
C ASN A 27 8.31 -27.91 28.32
N ILE A 28 7.68 -27.35 27.32
CA ILE A 28 6.93 -28.10 26.30
C ILE A 28 7.95 -28.84 25.42
N PRO A 29 7.88 -30.17 25.30
CA PRO A 29 8.75 -30.95 24.42
C PRO A 29 8.43 -30.65 22.97
N ILE A 30 9.41 -30.79 22.06
CA ILE A 30 9.17 -30.75 20.62
C ILE A 30 8.46 -32.03 20.20
N ASP A 31 7.69 -31.93 19.10
CA ASP A 31 7.08 -33.08 18.45
C ASP A 31 8.14 -33.88 17.68
N ASN A 32 8.61 -34.97 18.32
CA ASN A 32 9.64 -35.83 17.74
C ASN A 32 9.15 -36.64 16.52
N ASP A 33 7.87 -36.98 16.48
CA ASP A 33 7.29 -37.68 15.29
C ASP A 33 7.27 -36.72 14.09
N LEU A 34 6.82 -35.51 14.28
CA LEU A 34 6.87 -34.46 13.25
C LEU A 34 8.32 -34.23 12.79
N SER A 35 9.26 -34.12 13.73
CA SER A 35 10.70 -33.94 13.42
C SER A 35 11.24 -35.07 12.52
N LYS A 36 10.92 -36.32 12.85
CA LYS A 36 11.31 -37.51 12.06
C LYS A 36 10.70 -37.45 10.64
N ARG A 37 9.42 -37.18 10.52
CA ARG A 37 8.73 -37.06 9.21
C ARG A 37 9.30 -35.92 8.37
N LEU A 38 9.70 -34.81 8.97
CA LEU A 38 10.37 -33.69 8.29
C LEU A 38 11.78 -34.10 7.80
N ALA A 39 12.51 -34.88 8.59
CA ALA A 39 13.81 -35.42 8.19
C ALA A 39 13.67 -36.37 6.97
N GLU A 40 12.70 -37.28 7.01
CA GLU A 40 12.38 -38.18 5.89
C GLU A 40 11.97 -37.39 4.63
N PHE A 41 11.18 -36.31 4.81
CA PHE A 41 10.84 -35.41 3.71
C PHE A 41 12.07 -34.69 3.16
N ALA A 42 12.96 -34.21 4.01
CA ALA A 42 14.18 -33.53 3.59
C ALA A 42 15.13 -34.44 2.80
N ALA A 43 15.19 -35.73 3.16
CA ALA A 43 16.04 -36.73 2.52
C ALA A 43 15.57 -37.16 1.11
N LYS A 44 14.32 -36.83 0.71
CA LYS A 44 13.81 -37.19 -0.62
C LYS A 44 14.63 -36.57 -1.74
N PRO A 45 15.04 -37.34 -2.76
CA PRO A 45 15.77 -36.82 -3.92
C PRO A 45 15.02 -35.68 -4.62
N ARG A 46 15.74 -34.62 -5.02
CA ARG A 46 15.23 -33.50 -5.79
C ARG A 46 16.04 -33.33 -7.08
N VAL A 47 15.34 -33.13 -8.18
CA VAL A 47 15.96 -33.16 -9.51
C VAL A 47 16.83 -31.92 -9.77
N LYS A 48 16.44 -30.75 -9.25
CA LYS A 48 17.18 -29.48 -9.50
C LYS A 48 16.96 -28.49 -8.36
N GLY A 49 17.93 -27.60 -8.18
CA GLY A 49 17.85 -26.47 -7.30
C GLY A 49 18.32 -26.72 -5.87
N LYS A 50 18.50 -25.64 -5.11
CA LYS A 50 18.75 -25.67 -3.68
C LYS A 50 17.42 -25.70 -2.94
N PHE A 51 17.36 -26.45 -1.87
CA PHE A 51 16.19 -26.60 -1.02
C PHE A 51 16.58 -26.34 0.42
N ALA A 52 15.82 -25.45 1.06
CA ALA A 52 15.98 -25.15 2.48
C ALA A 52 14.61 -24.91 3.13
N PHE A 53 14.46 -25.34 4.36
CA PHE A 53 13.28 -25.01 5.16
C PHE A 53 13.59 -25.11 6.64
N HIS A 54 12.79 -24.41 7.44
CA HIS A 54 12.85 -24.45 8.90
C HIS A 54 11.43 -24.52 9.46
N VAL A 55 11.20 -25.42 10.40
CA VAL A 55 9.93 -25.55 11.11
C VAL A 55 10.18 -25.22 12.57
N TYR A 56 9.42 -24.26 13.07
CA TYR A 56 9.51 -23.74 14.42
C TYR A 56 8.16 -23.87 15.14
N ASP A 57 8.14 -24.45 16.33
CA ASP A 57 6.96 -24.52 17.17
C ASP A 57 6.86 -23.24 17.99
N LEU A 58 5.84 -22.43 17.67
CA LEU A 58 5.61 -21.16 18.38
C LEU A 58 5.14 -21.36 19.82
N THR A 59 4.49 -22.48 20.13
CA THR A 59 4.00 -22.78 21.47
C THR A 59 5.12 -23.27 22.38
N ALA A 60 5.95 -24.17 21.85
CA ALA A 60 7.14 -24.66 22.56
C ALA A 60 8.30 -23.65 22.52
N ALA A 61 8.23 -22.61 21.68
CA ALA A 61 9.32 -21.67 21.38
C ALA A 61 10.62 -22.41 21.02
N LYS A 62 10.53 -23.44 20.17
CA LYS A 62 11.66 -24.30 19.79
C LYS A 62 11.64 -24.65 18.30
N SER A 63 12.84 -24.83 17.74
CA SER A 63 13.00 -25.45 16.43
C SER A 63 12.60 -26.91 16.49
N VAL A 64 11.73 -27.34 15.57
CA VAL A 64 11.34 -28.75 15.39
C VAL A 64 12.31 -29.43 14.44
N TYR A 65 12.63 -28.76 13.31
CA TYR A 65 13.55 -29.30 12.31
C TYR A 65 14.03 -28.19 11.37
N GLY A 66 15.30 -28.28 10.97
CA GLY A 66 15.92 -27.42 9.97
C GLY A 66 16.66 -28.22 8.90
N CYS A 67 16.54 -27.79 7.65
CA CYS A 67 17.28 -28.35 6.53
C CYS A 67 17.85 -27.20 5.70
N ASN A 68 19.18 -27.06 5.66
CA ASN A 68 19.87 -25.98 4.97
C ASN A 68 19.36 -24.56 5.37
N GLU A 69 18.80 -24.40 6.54
CA GLU A 69 18.11 -23.17 6.99
C GLU A 69 19.08 -21.98 7.16
N LYS A 70 20.38 -22.23 7.16
CA LYS A 70 21.44 -21.20 7.21
C LYS A 70 21.99 -20.84 5.83
N GLU A 71 21.53 -21.51 4.79
CA GLU A 71 21.94 -21.21 3.41
C GLU A 71 21.39 -19.84 2.98
N SER A 72 22.24 -19.04 2.32
CA SER A 72 21.83 -17.79 1.71
C SER A 72 21.13 -18.06 0.38
N LEU A 73 19.81 -17.93 0.38
CA LEU A 73 18.97 -18.15 -0.78
C LEU A 73 18.19 -16.86 -1.14
N PRO A 74 17.85 -16.65 -2.42
CA PRO A 74 16.96 -15.55 -2.82
C PRO A 74 15.62 -15.64 -2.08
N THR A 75 15.23 -14.57 -1.41
CA THR A 75 13.98 -14.52 -0.62
C THR A 75 12.73 -14.46 -1.48
N ALA A 76 12.87 -13.97 -2.72
CA ALA A 76 11.75 -13.71 -3.62
C ALA A 76 10.60 -13.01 -2.85
N SER A 77 9.36 -13.46 -3.03
CA SER A 77 8.18 -12.87 -2.38
C SER A 77 8.09 -13.08 -0.87
N CYS A 78 8.94 -13.90 -0.27
CA CYS A 78 9.05 -13.98 1.20
C CYS A 78 9.49 -12.64 1.82
N MET A 79 10.21 -11.80 1.06
CA MET A 79 10.57 -10.45 1.47
C MET A 79 9.33 -9.60 1.84
N LYS A 80 8.17 -9.87 1.26
CA LYS A 80 6.92 -9.15 1.58
C LYS A 80 6.45 -9.34 3.02
N LEU A 81 6.89 -10.41 3.70
CA LEU A 81 6.64 -10.55 5.14
C LEU A 81 7.36 -9.44 5.90
N LEU A 82 8.64 -9.23 5.62
CA LEU A 82 9.42 -8.16 6.22
C LEU A 82 8.88 -6.78 5.85
N THR A 83 8.51 -6.55 4.57
CA THR A 83 7.90 -5.30 4.12
C THR A 83 6.62 -5.00 4.90
N GLY A 84 5.77 -5.99 5.11
CA GLY A 84 4.52 -5.81 5.88
C GLY A 84 4.77 -5.52 7.35
N VAL A 85 5.70 -6.24 7.99
CA VAL A 85 6.07 -5.99 9.40
C VAL A 85 6.70 -4.61 9.56
N ALA A 86 7.62 -4.22 8.67
CA ALA A 86 8.23 -2.89 8.66
C ALA A 86 7.16 -1.79 8.48
N GLY A 87 6.23 -1.96 7.55
CA GLY A 87 5.11 -1.03 7.35
C GLY A 87 4.25 -0.86 8.61
N LEU A 88 3.91 -1.97 9.28
CA LEU A 88 3.16 -1.91 10.55
C LEU A 88 3.96 -1.24 11.66
N HIS A 89 5.25 -1.49 11.72
CA HIS A 89 6.12 -0.90 12.74
C HIS A 89 6.33 0.61 12.54
N LEU A 90 6.58 1.04 11.31
CA LEU A 90 6.90 2.44 10.99
C LEU A 90 5.66 3.33 10.88
N LEU A 91 4.59 2.83 10.24
CA LEU A 91 3.36 3.60 10.01
C LEU A 91 2.33 3.40 11.13
N GLY A 92 2.40 2.30 11.84
CA GLY A 92 1.45 1.90 12.89
C GLY A 92 0.21 1.20 12.33
N THR A 93 -0.42 0.37 13.18
CA THR A 93 -1.61 -0.44 12.80
C THR A 93 -2.85 0.39 12.48
N LYS A 94 -2.89 1.65 12.92
CA LYS A 94 -4.01 2.59 12.66
C LYS A 94 -3.82 3.44 11.40
N TYR A 95 -2.70 3.29 10.70
CA TYR A 95 -2.42 4.05 9.48
C TYR A 95 -3.48 3.79 8.40
N LYS A 96 -3.85 4.88 7.70
CA LYS A 96 -4.82 4.84 6.59
C LYS A 96 -4.30 5.62 5.40
N TYR A 97 -4.32 4.97 4.25
CA TYR A 97 -4.16 5.64 2.96
C TYR A 97 -5.37 6.53 2.72
N LYS A 98 -5.16 7.81 2.53
CA LYS A 98 -6.24 8.80 2.44
C LYS A 98 -6.24 9.47 1.08
N THR A 99 -7.38 9.41 0.39
CA THR A 99 -7.66 10.15 -0.85
C THR A 99 -8.82 11.09 -0.59
N SER A 100 -8.72 12.35 -1.01
CA SER A 100 -9.70 13.36 -0.60
C SER A 100 -10.02 14.35 -1.72
N VAL A 101 -11.22 14.91 -1.68
CA VAL A 101 -11.63 16.02 -2.53
C VAL A 101 -11.98 17.24 -1.68
N TYR A 102 -11.56 18.38 -2.17
CA TYR A 102 -11.71 19.68 -1.49
C TYR A 102 -12.37 20.68 -2.42
N THR A 103 -13.04 21.67 -1.82
CA THR A 103 -13.58 22.82 -2.54
C THR A 103 -13.08 24.12 -1.88
N ARG A 104 -12.87 25.14 -2.71
CA ARG A 104 -12.54 26.49 -2.27
C ARG A 104 -13.39 27.49 -3.07
N GLY A 105 -14.18 28.30 -2.39
CA GLY A 105 -15.09 29.26 -3.04
C GLY A 105 -16.53 29.07 -2.58
N LYS A 106 -17.44 29.83 -3.20
CA LYS A 106 -18.88 29.80 -2.92
C LYS A 106 -19.64 29.19 -4.08
N VAL A 107 -20.72 28.46 -3.80
CA VAL A 107 -21.63 27.94 -4.82
C VAL A 107 -22.75 28.96 -5.04
N LYS A 108 -22.96 29.34 -6.30
CA LYS A 108 -24.06 30.18 -6.74
C LYS A 108 -24.68 29.55 -7.97
N ASP A 109 -25.97 29.32 -7.96
CA ASP A 109 -26.78 28.77 -9.09
C ASP A 109 -26.17 27.47 -9.68
N GLY A 110 -25.67 26.60 -8.82
CA GLY A 110 -25.02 25.35 -9.23
C GLY A 110 -23.59 25.49 -9.75
N VAL A 111 -23.02 26.70 -9.73
CA VAL A 111 -21.66 26.99 -10.16
C VAL A 111 -20.77 27.22 -8.92
N LEU A 112 -19.69 26.48 -8.79
CA LEU A 112 -18.65 26.79 -7.81
C LEU A 112 -17.78 27.93 -8.35
N MET A 113 -17.93 29.12 -7.74
CA MET A 113 -17.04 30.28 -7.98
C MET A 113 -15.72 30.07 -7.24
N GLY A 114 -14.90 29.17 -7.75
CA GLY A 114 -13.66 28.76 -7.11
C GLY A 114 -13.16 27.41 -7.61
N ASP A 115 -12.22 26.83 -6.85
CA ASP A 115 -11.46 25.65 -7.24
C ASP A 115 -12.02 24.38 -6.59
N VAL A 116 -11.88 23.25 -7.28
CA VAL A 116 -11.96 21.90 -6.73
C VAL A 116 -10.55 21.32 -6.74
N SER A 117 -10.16 20.65 -5.66
CA SER A 117 -8.89 19.94 -5.61
C SER A 117 -9.13 18.47 -5.29
N PHE A 118 -8.50 17.59 -6.04
CA PHE A 118 -8.42 16.17 -5.75
C PHE A 118 -7.01 15.84 -5.25
N LYS A 119 -6.91 15.38 -4.02
CA LYS A 119 -5.65 14.93 -3.43
C LYS A 119 -5.60 13.42 -3.44
N GLY A 120 -4.79 12.86 -4.34
CA GLY A 120 -4.49 11.45 -4.41
C GLY A 120 -3.54 11.04 -3.28
N GLY A 121 -3.92 10.00 -2.54
CA GLY A 121 -3.01 9.32 -1.62
C GLY A 121 -2.19 8.26 -2.35
N LEU A 122 -1.58 7.37 -1.58
CA LEU A 122 -0.82 6.23 -2.09
C LEU A 122 -1.63 4.93 -2.02
N ASP A 123 -2.98 5.00 -1.98
CA ASP A 123 -3.83 3.80 -1.92
C ASP A 123 -3.59 2.89 -3.13
N PRO A 124 -2.95 1.72 -2.94
CA PRO A 124 -2.61 0.83 -4.04
C PRO A 124 -3.80 0.06 -4.60
N GLN A 125 -4.96 0.17 -3.96
CA GLN A 125 -6.18 -0.54 -4.36
C GLN A 125 -7.21 0.38 -4.99
N LEU A 126 -7.05 1.72 -4.90
CA LEU A 126 -7.99 2.64 -5.53
C LEU A 126 -8.04 2.39 -7.04
N ASN A 127 -9.24 2.29 -7.58
CA ASN A 127 -9.52 2.04 -8.99
C ASN A 127 -10.45 3.09 -9.58
N ALA A 128 -10.63 3.06 -10.89
CA ALA A 128 -11.46 4.03 -11.59
C ALA A 128 -12.94 4.07 -11.14
N PRO A 129 -13.64 2.94 -10.87
CA PRO A 129 -15.00 2.97 -10.36
C PRO A 129 -15.17 3.70 -9.03
N GLU A 130 -14.20 3.63 -8.13
CA GLU A 130 -14.26 4.29 -6.81
C GLU A 130 -14.21 5.83 -6.94
N LEU A 131 -13.67 6.36 -8.03
CA LEU A 131 -13.64 7.81 -8.29
C LEU A 131 -15.03 8.43 -8.36
N ALA A 132 -16.05 7.68 -8.78
CA ALA A 132 -17.42 8.18 -8.87
C ALA A 132 -17.94 8.73 -7.53
N ALA A 133 -17.54 8.15 -6.41
CA ALA A 133 -17.96 8.60 -5.08
C ALA A 133 -17.47 10.01 -4.75
N PHE A 134 -16.26 10.39 -5.18
CA PHE A 134 -15.71 11.73 -4.99
C PHE A 134 -16.52 12.78 -5.74
N PHE A 135 -16.91 12.49 -6.99
CA PHE A 135 -17.69 13.42 -7.81
C PHE A 135 -19.16 13.44 -7.42
N LYS A 136 -19.72 12.32 -6.93
CA LYS A 136 -21.03 12.30 -6.30
C LYS A 136 -21.08 13.23 -5.09
N ALA A 137 -20.02 13.25 -4.26
CA ALA A 137 -19.94 14.18 -3.13
C ALA A 137 -19.88 15.65 -3.56
N ILE A 138 -19.19 15.98 -4.66
CA ILE A 138 -19.21 17.33 -5.25
C ILE A 138 -20.63 17.70 -5.68
N LYS A 139 -21.33 16.80 -6.38
CA LYS A 139 -22.70 17.00 -6.83
C LYS A 139 -23.69 17.20 -5.66
N GLN A 140 -23.49 16.46 -4.56
CA GLN A 140 -24.29 16.60 -3.33
C GLN A 140 -24.14 17.98 -2.67
N LYS A 141 -23.04 18.71 -2.96
CA LYS A 141 -22.86 20.13 -2.57
C LYS A 141 -23.54 21.11 -3.52
N GLY A 142 -24.38 20.62 -4.44
CA GLY A 142 -25.06 21.45 -5.42
C GLY A 142 -24.18 21.92 -6.58
N ILE A 143 -22.96 21.42 -6.72
CA ILE A 143 -22.00 21.85 -7.74
C ILE A 143 -22.24 21.06 -9.03
N LYS A 144 -22.66 21.76 -10.08
CA LYS A 144 -22.85 21.23 -11.44
C LYS A 144 -21.75 21.70 -12.40
N LYS A 145 -21.16 22.87 -12.12
CA LYS A 145 -20.08 23.49 -12.90
C LYS A 145 -19.00 24.07 -11.99
N ILE A 146 -17.76 24.01 -12.44
CA ILE A 146 -16.60 24.60 -11.75
C ILE A 146 -16.16 25.80 -12.59
N ALA A 147 -16.15 27.01 -12.03
CA ALA A 147 -15.69 28.23 -12.71
C ALA A 147 -14.17 28.40 -12.63
N GLY A 148 -13.55 27.94 -11.54
CA GLY A 148 -12.11 27.98 -11.34
C GLY A 148 -11.40 26.73 -11.87
N ARG A 149 -10.34 26.32 -11.17
CA ARG A 149 -9.47 25.20 -11.57
C ARG A 149 -9.94 23.88 -10.93
N PHE A 150 -9.64 22.81 -11.61
CA PHE A 150 -9.60 21.47 -11.03
C PHE A 150 -8.15 21.07 -10.81
N ILE A 151 -7.73 21.11 -9.56
CA ILE A 151 -6.33 20.90 -9.15
C ILE A 151 -6.15 19.43 -8.78
N VAL A 152 -5.19 18.77 -9.41
CA VAL A 152 -4.83 17.38 -9.14
C VAL A 152 -3.52 17.32 -8.39
N ASP A 153 -3.58 16.99 -7.10
CA ASP A 153 -2.46 16.88 -6.17
C ASP A 153 -2.09 15.41 -6.00
N LEU A 154 -1.01 14.97 -6.64
CA LEU A 154 -0.53 13.59 -6.60
C LEU A 154 0.88 13.53 -6.04
N THR A 155 1.12 12.54 -5.19
CA THR A 155 2.46 12.19 -4.70
C THR A 155 3.31 11.59 -5.81
N ILE A 156 2.74 10.65 -6.59
CA ILE A 156 3.39 9.99 -7.71
C ILE A 156 2.87 10.60 -9.01
N LYS A 157 3.75 11.23 -9.79
CA LYS A 157 3.41 11.87 -11.07
C LYS A 157 3.76 10.99 -12.26
N ASP A 158 4.87 10.26 -12.18
CA ASP A 158 5.33 9.37 -13.22
C ASP A 158 4.84 7.94 -12.99
N PRO A 159 4.68 7.13 -14.05
CA PRO A 159 4.36 5.71 -13.88
C PRO A 159 5.44 4.99 -13.10
N VAL A 160 5.03 4.20 -12.11
CA VAL A 160 5.95 3.30 -11.41
C VAL A 160 6.36 2.19 -12.38
N LYS A 161 7.66 1.97 -12.50
CA LYS A 161 8.26 0.96 -13.36
C LYS A 161 8.57 -0.30 -12.56
N SER A 162 8.52 -1.46 -13.24
CA SER A 162 9.01 -2.71 -12.69
C SER A 162 10.54 -2.71 -12.63
N GLU A 163 11.09 -3.52 -11.74
CA GLU A 163 12.53 -3.75 -11.68
C GLU A 163 13.03 -4.54 -12.90
N HIS A 164 14.30 -4.41 -13.21
CA HIS A 164 14.94 -4.98 -14.42
C HIS A 164 14.72 -6.49 -14.55
N HIS A 165 14.73 -7.23 -13.44
CA HIS A 165 14.61 -8.70 -13.41
C HIS A 165 13.19 -9.21 -13.12
N TRP A 166 12.18 -8.31 -13.09
CA TRP A 166 10.79 -8.70 -12.93
C TRP A 166 10.16 -9.09 -14.27
N TYR A 167 9.25 -10.01 -14.21
CA TYR A 167 8.40 -10.32 -15.35
C TYR A 167 7.34 -9.23 -15.57
N PRO A 168 6.80 -9.10 -16.79
CA PRO A 168 5.78 -8.07 -17.09
C PRO A 168 4.55 -8.10 -16.20
N TRP A 169 4.23 -9.24 -15.62
CA TRP A 169 3.08 -9.41 -14.71
C TRP A 169 3.39 -9.16 -13.23
N ASP A 170 4.65 -9.02 -12.85
CA ASP A 170 5.06 -8.83 -11.45
C ASP A 170 4.59 -7.49 -10.88
N LEU A 171 4.42 -6.49 -11.73
CA LEU A 171 3.86 -5.20 -11.39
C LEU A 171 2.65 -4.90 -12.29
N SER A 172 1.53 -5.55 -12.00
CA SER A 172 0.30 -5.36 -12.78
C SER A 172 -0.63 -4.35 -12.13
N PHE A 173 -0.91 -3.26 -12.85
CA PHE A 173 -1.88 -2.24 -12.48
C PHE A 173 -3.18 -2.31 -13.30
N SER A 174 -3.48 -3.44 -13.93
CA SER A 174 -4.65 -3.55 -14.81
C SER A 174 -5.96 -3.18 -14.11
N LYS A 175 -6.20 -3.71 -12.93
CA LYS A 175 -7.42 -3.51 -12.15
C LYS A 175 -7.26 -2.50 -11.01
N TYR A 176 -6.10 -2.49 -10.33
CA TYR A 176 -5.84 -1.69 -9.14
C TYR A 176 -4.66 -0.76 -9.36
N GLY A 177 -4.36 0.06 -8.35
CA GLY A 177 -3.17 0.90 -8.35
C GLY A 177 -3.24 2.08 -9.30
N LEU A 178 -4.39 2.75 -9.39
CA LEU A 178 -4.60 3.88 -10.27
C LEU A 178 -3.49 4.94 -10.14
N PHE A 179 -3.09 5.28 -8.92
CA PHE A 179 -2.05 6.30 -8.67
C PHE A 179 -0.65 5.90 -9.16
N TYR A 180 -0.41 4.61 -9.35
CA TYR A 180 0.89 4.08 -9.78
C TYR A 180 1.04 4.04 -11.31
N LYS A 181 -0.05 4.37 -12.04
CA LYS A 181 -0.08 4.42 -13.52
C LYS A 181 0.41 5.74 -14.11
N GLY A 182 0.75 6.69 -13.26
CA GLY A 182 1.18 8.03 -13.65
C GLY A 182 0.04 9.04 -13.75
N GLY A 183 0.39 10.32 -13.60
CA GLY A 183 -0.55 11.44 -13.49
C GLY A 183 -1.50 11.58 -14.68
N ASN A 184 -1.02 11.36 -15.91
CA ASN A 184 -1.86 11.43 -17.10
C ASN A 184 -3.01 10.42 -17.08
N VAL A 185 -2.75 9.18 -16.62
CA VAL A 185 -3.77 8.15 -16.49
C VAL A 185 -4.76 8.50 -15.38
N VAL A 186 -4.28 9.02 -14.25
CA VAL A 186 -5.13 9.51 -13.16
C VAL A 186 -6.05 10.62 -13.66
N VAL A 187 -5.50 11.66 -14.30
CA VAL A 187 -6.27 12.80 -14.83
C VAL A 187 -7.33 12.33 -15.82
N LYS A 188 -6.98 11.42 -16.74
CA LYS A 188 -7.96 10.85 -17.70
C LYS A 188 -9.13 10.18 -16.97
N ASN A 189 -8.86 9.38 -15.95
CA ASN A 189 -9.90 8.69 -15.16
C ASN A 189 -10.74 9.67 -14.34
N LEU A 190 -10.13 10.70 -13.74
CA LEU A 190 -10.84 11.77 -13.04
C LEU A 190 -11.81 12.50 -13.97
N LYS A 191 -11.36 12.91 -15.16
CA LYS A 191 -12.22 13.56 -16.18
C LYS A 191 -13.40 12.67 -16.58
N THR A 192 -13.15 11.37 -16.79
CA THR A 192 -14.21 10.40 -17.13
C THR A 192 -15.24 10.28 -16.00
N ALA A 193 -14.79 10.16 -14.76
CA ALA A 193 -15.66 10.04 -13.60
C ALA A 193 -16.48 11.34 -13.35
N MET A 194 -15.89 12.52 -13.59
CA MET A 194 -16.59 13.81 -13.52
C MET A 194 -17.71 13.90 -14.56
N ARG A 195 -17.40 13.57 -15.82
CA ARG A 195 -18.40 13.56 -16.90
C ARG A 195 -19.56 12.62 -16.59
N GLY A 196 -19.25 11.43 -16.04
CA GLY A 196 -20.26 10.46 -15.62
C GLY A 196 -21.20 10.95 -14.50
N GLN A 197 -20.79 11.97 -13.74
CA GLN A 197 -21.61 12.63 -12.73
C GLN A 197 -22.28 13.93 -13.25
N GLY A 198 -22.07 14.29 -14.51
CA GLY A 198 -22.63 15.50 -15.12
C GLY A 198 -21.99 16.79 -14.60
N ILE A 199 -20.73 16.75 -14.15
CA ILE A 199 -19.98 17.94 -13.73
C ILE A 199 -19.28 18.52 -14.97
N VAL A 200 -19.55 19.79 -15.28
CA VAL A 200 -18.96 20.49 -16.43
C VAL A 200 -17.63 21.12 -16.05
N LEU A 201 -16.60 20.79 -16.82
CA LEU A 201 -15.24 21.30 -16.68
C LEU A 201 -14.54 21.33 -18.05
N ALA A 202 -13.91 22.45 -18.39
CA ALA A 202 -13.06 22.53 -19.57
C ALA A 202 -11.69 21.88 -19.30
N ASP A 203 -11.08 21.30 -20.34
CA ASP A 203 -9.79 20.65 -20.22
C ASP A 203 -8.67 21.60 -19.76
N SER A 204 -8.73 22.87 -20.16
CA SER A 204 -7.81 23.94 -19.73
C SER A 204 -7.87 24.28 -18.24
N GLN A 205 -8.94 23.90 -17.56
CA GLN A 205 -9.10 24.13 -16.12
C GLN A 205 -8.42 23.06 -15.26
N VAL A 206 -8.00 21.93 -15.86
CA VAL A 206 -7.33 20.84 -15.14
C VAL A 206 -5.84 21.12 -15.03
N VAL A 207 -5.35 21.24 -13.81
CA VAL A 207 -3.95 21.54 -13.54
C VAL A 207 -3.38 20.61 -12.49
N MET A 208 -2.10 20.27 -12.62
CA MET A 208 -1.35 19.60 -11.56
C MET A 208 -0.88 20.64 -10.55
N GLY A 209 -1.02 20.35 -9.26
CA GLY A 209 -0.62 21.28 -8.22
C GLY A 209 -1.01 20.81 -6.84
N HIS A 210 -0.74 21.62 -5.83
CA HIS A 210 -1.11 21.32 -4.43
C HIS A 210 -2.47 21.90 -4.07
N VAL A 211 -3.13 21.23 -3.13
CA VAL A 211 -4.40 21.74 -2.55
C VAL A 211 -4.16 23.10 -1.95
N PRO A 212 -4.85 24.17 -2.42
CA PRO A 212 -4.66 25.52 -1.90
C PRO A 212 -5.06 25.63 -0.41
N GLN A 213 -4.35 26.48 0.31
CA GLN A 213 -4.70 26.79 1.70
C GLN A 213 -6.14 27.35 1.81
N GLY A 214 -6.85 26.99 2.87
CA GLY A 214 -8.25 27.39 3.09
C GLY A 214 -9.26 26.54 2.31
N SER A 215 -8.83 25.51 1.55
CA SER A 215 -9.74 24.55 0.92
C SER A 215 -10.44 23.68 1.96
N LYS A 216 -11.75 23.45 1.79
CA LYS A 216 -12.56 22.60 2.67
C LYS A 216 -12.66 21.20 2.12
N CYS A 217 -12.28 20.18 2.90
CA CYS A 217 -12.49 18.78 2.56
C CYS A 217 -13.99 18.48 2.55
N ILE A 218 -14.50 17.95 1.43
CA ILE A 218 -15.92 17.60 1.30
C ILE A 218 -16.16 16.10 1.26
N TYR A 219 -15.12 15.32 0.91
CA TYR A 219 -15.17 13.87 0.94
C TYR A 219 -13.77 13.29 1.08
N SER A 220 -13.67 12.20 1.81
CA SER A 220 -12.41 11.46 1.98
C SER A 220 -12.68 9.98 2.01
N TYR A 221 -11.96 9.26 1.16
CA TYR A 221 -11.91 7.80 1.16
C TYR A 221 -10.65 7.35 1.91
N GLN A 222 -10.78 6.30 2.71
CA GLN A 222 -9.68 5.78 3.52
C GLN A 222 -9.61 4.26 3.39
N ARG A 223 -8.40 3.76 3.18
CA ARG A 223 -8.09 2.33 3.20
C ARG A 223 -7.11 2.04 4.32
N SER A 224 -7.39 0.99 5.11
CA SER A 224 -6.50 0.60 6.21
C SER A 224 -5.19 -0.01 5.69
N ILE A 225 -4.11 0.17 6.43
CA ILE A 225 -2.84 -0.55 6.17
C ILE A 225 -3.05 -2.06 6.25
N GLU A 226 -3.95 -2.52 7.12
CA GLU A 226 -4.31 -3.92 7.26
C GLU A 226 -4.85 -4.52 5.95
N ASP A 227 -5.77 -3.82 5.27
CA ASP A 227 -6.31 -4.26 3.97
C ASP A 227 -5.23 -4.37 2.90
N VAL A 228 -4.27 -3.43 2.91
CA VAL A 228 -3.14 -3.44 1.97
C VAL A 228 -2.22 -4.62 2.26
N ILE A 229 -1.85 -4.86 3.52
CA ILE A 229 -0.98 -5.95 3.93
C ILE A 229 -1.64 -7.32 3.70
N LYS A 230 -2.90 -7.50 4.08
CA LYS A 230 -3.67 -8.73 3.82
C LYS A 230 -3.66 -9.09 2.33
N ARG A 231 -3.90 -8.11 1.48
CA ARG A 231 -3.90 -8.32 0.03
C ARG A 231 -2.50 -8.62 -0.50
N MET A 232 -1.47 -7.93 0.02
CA MET A 232 -0.08 -8.19 -0.32
C MET A 232 0.31 -9.63 -0.02
N TRP A 233 0.05 -10.09 1.17
CA TRP A 233 0.42 -11.44 1.61
C TRP A 233 -0.42 -12.52 0.92
N LYS A 234 -1.74 -12.34 0.83
CA LYS A 234 -2.64 -13.33 0.23
C LYS A 234 -2.37 -13.55 -1.26
N ASN A 235 -2.07 -12.48 -1.99
CA ASN A 235 -1.93 -12.51 -3.45
C ASN A 235 -0.49 -12.32 -3.93
N SER A 236 0.47 -12.24 -3.01
CA SER A 236 1.87 -11.91 -3.32
C SER A 236 2.02 -10.65 -4.18
N SER A 237 1.19 -9.62 -3.90
CA SER A 237 1.06 -8.44 -4.75
C SER A 237 2.24 -7.47 -4.59
N ASN A 238 3.01 -7.26 -5.65
CA ASN A 238 4.08 -6.27 -5.70
C ASN A 238 3.53 -4.83 -5.66
N THR A 239 2.36 -4.57 -6.28
CA THR A 239 1.69 -3.25 -6.20
C THR A 239 1.40 -2.84 -4.76
N GLN A 240 0.95 -3.79 -3.92
CA GLN A 240 0.69 -3.51 -2.52
C GLN A 240 1.99 -3.33 -1.73
N ALA A 241 3.02 -4.11 -2.05
CA ALA A 241 4.34 -3.97 -1.43
C ALA A 241 4.96 -2.59 -1.72
N THR A 242 4.89 -2.13 -2.97
CA THR A 242 5.38 -0.80 -3.38
C THR A 242 4.72 0.35 -2.60
N ALA A 243 3.48 0.18 -2.17
CA ALA A 243 2.76 1.20 -1.40
C ALA A 243 3.17 1.26 0.09
N LEU A 244 3.93 0.28 0.58
CA LEU A 244 4.42 0.22 1.95
C LEU A 244 5.87 0.71 2.10
N LEU A 245 6.53 0.99 0.97
CA LEU A 245 7.88 1.56 0.89
C LEU A 245 7.82 3.08 0.82
#